data_72850bf655ebd144d4e4bd6836a1cce3
#
_entry.id   72850bf655ebd144d4e4bd6836a1cce3
#
_cell.length_a   1.000
_cell.length_b   1.000
_cell.length_c   1.000
_cell.angle_alpha   90.00
_cell.angle_beta   90.00
_cell.angle_gamma   90.00
#
_symmetry.space_group_name_H-M   'P 1'
#
loop_
_entity.id
_entity.type
_entity.pdbx_description
1 polymer ?
#
loop_
_entity_poly.entity_id
_entity_poly.type
_entity_poly.pdbx_seq_one_letter_code
_entity_poly.pdbx_strand_id
1 'polypeptide(L)'
;MRSLLMIIDGLGDDSFAAWQGRTPFEKAVHLNMDKLLEQGSLQELSICEDDLAPESCSCILRLLGVAKEAMPQNRAYLELLANGRDISEYEMVLRCNLVAVDEAGYLAGFNGTGLTALQMEEAAKICDDVLKDIEFI
;
A
#
# COMPACT_ATOMS: atom_id res chain seq x y z
N MET A 1 -21.80 14.19 -16.90
CA MET A 1 -20.90 14.78 -15.90
C MET A 1 -19.73 13.82 -15.74
N ARG A 2 -18.51 14.31 -15.67
CA ARG A 2 -17.30 13.48 -15.47
C ARG A 2 -16.68 13.90 -14.15
N SER A 3 -16.30 12.93 -13.31
CA SER A 3 -15.62 13.16 -12.04
C SER A 3 -14.26 12.49 -12.07
N LEU A 4 -13.26 13.11 -11.43
CA LEU A 4 -11.92 12.57 -11.25
C LEU A 4 -11.63 12.53 -9.74
N LEU A 5 -11.29 11.37 -9.23
CA LEU A 5 -10.72 11.19 -7.90
C LEU A 5 -9.20 11.02 -8.07
N MET A 6 -8.43 11.92 -7.47
CA MET A 6 -6.97 11.82 -7.42
C MET A 6 -6.54 11.60 -5.98
N ILE A 7 -5.86 10.49 -5.71
CA ILE A 7 -5.33 10.15 -4.39
C ILE A 7 -3.82 10.35 -4.43
N ILE A 8 -3.30 11.18 -3.52
CA ILE A 8 -1.86 11.40 -3.35
C ILE A 8 -1.48 10.69 -2.05
N ASP A 9 -0.98 9.47 -2.20
CA ASP A 9 -0.56 8.65 -1.08
C ASP A 9 0.79 9.15 -0.52
N GLY A 10 0.97 9.06 0.80
CA GLY A 10 2.20 9.48 1.48
C GLY A 10 2.44 10.99 1.51
N LEU A 11 1.41 11.83 1.30
CA LEU A 11 1.55 13.28 1.32
C LEU A 11 1.76 13.84 2.75
N GLY A 12 1.14 13.20 3.75
CA GLY A 12 1.26 13.58 5.15
C GLY A 12 2.60 13.18 5.73
N ASP A 13 3.21 14.05 6.50
CA ASP A 13 4.45 13.78 7.24
C ASP A 13 4.57 14.74 8.43
N ASP A 14 5.49 14.43 9.34
CA ASP A 14 5.82 15.30 10.46
C ASP A 14 6.55 16.56 10.01
N SER A 15 6.51 17.58 10.85
CA SER A 15 7.28 18.80 10.65
C SER A 15 8.74 18.61 11.02
N PHE A 16 9.66 19.23 10.27
CA PHE A 16 11.09 19.15 10.48
C PHE A 16 11.68 20.45 11.03
N ALA A 17 12.44 20.36 12.10
CA ALA A 17 13.11 21.51 12.72
C ALA A 17 14.04 22.24 11.73
N ALA A 18 14.73 21.48 10.86
CA ALA A 18 15.59 22.03 9.80
C ALA A 18 14.82 22.89 8.78
N TRP A 19 13.51 22.74 8.69
CA TRP A 19 12.62 23.51 7.82
C TRP A 19 11.72 24.47 8.59
N GLN A 20 12.18 24.90 9.77
CA GLN A 20 11.44 25.84 10.62
C GLN A 20 10.06 25.32 11.05
N GLY A 21 9.96 24.01 11.32
CA GLY A 21 8.72 23.37 11.74
C GLY A 21 7.71 23.14 10.61
N ARG A 22 8.14 23.18 9.34
CA ARG A 22 7.29 22.85 8.21
C ARG A 22 7.37 21.37 7.84
N THR A 23 6.27 20.84 7.31
CA THR A 23 6.21 19.52 6.68
C THR A 23 6.87 19.54 5.30
N PRO A 24 7.23 18.40 4.71
CA PRO A 24 7.69 18.30 3.32
C PRO A 24 6.72 18.93 2.32
N PHE A 25 5.42 18.72 2.52
CA PHE A 25 4.39 19.29 1.65
C PHE A 25 4.37 20.82 1.72
N GLU A 26 4.39 21.40 2.91
CA GLU A 26 4.45 22.88 3.08
C GLU A 26 5.75 23.49 2.53
N LYS A 27 6.79 22.69 2.37
CA LYS A 27 8.06 23.12 1.79
C LYS A 27 8.08 22.99 0.26
N ALA A 28 7.31 22.09 -0.29
CA ALA A 28 7.22 21.84 -1.72
C ALA A 28 6.54 23.00 -2.47
N VAL A 29 6.73 23.07 -3.77
CA VAL A 29 6.02 24.01 -4.66
C VAL A 29 4.87 23.27 -5.31
N HIS A 30 3.63 23.69 -5.01
CA HIS A 30 2.40 22.99 -5.45
C HIS A 30 1.37 23.94 -6.10
N LEU A 31 1.83 24.85 -6.95
CA LEU A 31 1.03 25.93 -7.57
C LEU A 31 -0.28 25.45 -8.24
N ASN A 32 -0.33 24.24 -8.77
CA ASN A 32 -1.55 23.71 -9.39
C ASN A 32 -2.58 23.29 -8.35
N MET A 33 -2.14 22.76 -7.21
CA MET A 33 -3.03 22.42 -6.10
C MET A 33 -3.59 23.71 -5.47
N ASP A 34 -2.78 24.73 -5.31
CA ASP A 34 -3.20 26.04 -4.82
C ASP A 34 -4.30 26.63 -5.71
N LYS A 35 -4.15 26.61 -7.03
CA LYS A 35 -5.17 27.05 -7.97
C LYS A 35 -6.47 26.23 -7.90
N LEU A 36 -6.37 24.93 -7.66
CA LEU A 36 -7.56 24.08 -7.47
C LEU A 36 -8.28 24.45 -6.17
N LEU A 37 -7.54 24.76 -5.11
CA LEU A 37 -8.09 25.18 -3.84
C LEU A 37 -8.81 26.56 -3.95
N GLU A 38 -8.27 27.51 -4.70
CA GLU A 38 -8.91 28.80 -4.97
C GLU A 38 -10.29 28.67 -5.63
N GLN A 39 -10.51 27.59 -6.39
CA GLN A 39 -11.74 27.33 -7.14
C GLN A 39 -12.64 26.28 -6.46
N GLY A 40 -12.18 25.68 -5.39
CA GLY A 40 -12.83 24.58 -4.70
C GLY A 40 -13.03 24.83 -3.22
N SER A 41 -13.08 23.74 -2.46
CA SER A 41 -13.13 23.77 -1.00
C SER A 41 -12.20 22.72 -0.42
N LEU A 42 -11.60 23.02 0.72
CA LEU A 42 -10.81 22.09 1.51
C LEU A 42 -11.67 21.56 2.66
N GLN A 43 -11.66 20.25 2.85
CA GLN A 43 -12.33 19.60 3.97
C GLN A 43 -11.39 18.56 4.57
N GLU A 44 -11.38 18.47 5.88
CA GLU A 44 -10.75 17.39 6.60
C GLU A 44 -11.73 16.21 6.68
N LEU A 45 -11.25 15.02 6.36
CA LEU A 45 -12.03 13.79 6.37
C LEU A 45 -11.30 12.72 7.19
N SER A 46 -11.93 12.27 8.27
CA SER A 46 -11.48 11.07 8.98
C SER A 46 -12.08 9.84 8.33
N ILE A 47 -11.24 8.98 7.77
CA ILE A 47 -11.64 7.73 7.09
C ILE A 47 -11.26 6.48 7.86
N CYS A 48 -10.36 6.59 8.84
CA CYS A 48 -9.99 5.50 9.73
C CYS A 48 -10.77 5.61 11.04
N GLU A 49 -11.51 4.55 11.37
CA GLU A 49 -12.09 4.34 12.69
C GLU A 49 -11.06 3.65 13.59
N ASP A 50 -11.20 3.73 14.91
CA ASP A 50 -10.20 3.26 15.89
C ASP A 50 -9.81 1.78 15.75
N ASP A 51 -10.65 0.97 15.13
CA ASP A 51 -10.44 -0.47 14.93
C ASP A 51 -10.09 -0.84 13.47
N LEU A 52 -9.93 0.16 12.59
CA LEU A 52 -9.50 -0.04 11.20
C LEU A 52 -8.02 0.31 11.05
N ALA A 53 -7.23 -0.66 10.59
CA ALA A 53 -5.81 -0.41 10.33
C ALA A 53 -5.64 0.74 9.31
N PRO A 54 -4.80 1.75 9.59
CA PRO A 54 -4.56 2.88 8.70
C PRO A 54 -3.68 2.48 7.51
N GLU A 55 -4.17 1.55 6.71
CA GLU A 55 -3.51 1.07 5.51
C GLU A 55 -4.13 1.70 4.26
N SER A 56 -3.34 1.90 3.21
CA SER A 56 -3.82 2.45 1.94
C SER A 56 -5.03 1.68 1.39
N CYS A 57 -5.02 0.36 1.51
CA CYS A 57 -6.13 -0.48 1.05
C CYS A 57 -7.45 -0.11 1.76
N SER A 58 -7.45 -0.13 3.07
CA SER A 58 -8.63 0.19 3.89
C SER A 58 -9.08 1.63 3.68
N CYS A 59 -8.15 2.58 3.69
CA CYS A 59 -8.45 4.00 3.52
C CYS A 59 -9.02 4.32 2.13
N ILE A 60 -8.46 3.74 1.07
CA ILE A 60 -8.95 3.95 -0.31
C ILE A 60 -10.35 3.35 -0.47
N LEU A 61 -10.60 2.15 0.03
CA LEU A 61 -11.92 1.53 -0.04
C LEU A 61 -12.96 2.36 0.72
N ARG A 62 -12.62 2.93 1.88
CA ARG A 62 -13.49 3.85 2.62
C ARG A 62 -13.78 5.13 1.83
N LEU A 63 -12.76 5.72 1.20
CA LEU A 63 -12.95 6.88 0.30
C LEU A 63 -13.89 6.57 -0.86
N LEU A 64 -13.88 5.34 -1.36
CA LEU A 64 -14.78 4.87 -2.41
C LEU A 64 -16.19 4.51 -1.88
N GLY A 65 -16.43 4.64 -0.57
CA GLY A 65 -17.73 4.39 0.04
C GLY A 65 -18.03 2.94 0.39
N VAL A 66 -17.00 2.09 0.44
CA VAL A 66 -17.17 0.70 0.89
C VAL A 66 -17.48 0.70 2.38
N ALA A 67 -18.58 0.05 2.76
CA ALA A 67 -18.96 -0.09 4.15
C ALA A 67 -17.96 -0.97 4.91
N LYS A 68 -17.79 -0.71 6.21
CA LYS A 68 -16.83 -1.43 7.05
C LYS A 68 -17.07 -2.96 7.04
N GLU A 69 -18.32 -3.35 7.09
CA GLU A 69 -18.75 -4.75 7.10
C GLU A 69 -18.44 -5.49 5.78
N ALA A 70 -18.24 -4.74 4.69
CA ALA A 70 -17.88 -5.25 3.38
C ALA A 70 -16.36 -5.17 3.09
N MET A 71 -15.58 -4.69 4.07
CA MET A 71 -14.13 -4.60 3.91
C MET A 71 -13.51 -6.00 3.90
N PRO A 72 -12.58 -6.27 3.00
CA PRO A 72 -11.82 -7.52 3.02
C PRO A 72 -10.97 -7.57 4.29
N GLN A 73 -10.91 -8.74 4.91
CA GLN A 73 -10.16 -8.92 6.15
C GLN A 73 -8.64 -8.85 5.98
N ASN A 74 -8.15 -9.08 4.75
CA ASN A 74 -6.73 -8.93 4.43
C ASN A 74 -6.51 -8.52 2.98
N ARG A 75 -5.37 -7.87 2.74
CA ARG A 75 -4.96 -7.38 1.43
C ARG A 75 -4.62 -8.52 0.46
N ALA A 76 -4.11 -9.64 0.95
CA ALA A 76 -3.74 -10.77 0.10
C ALA A 76 -4.94 -11.30 -0.69
N TYR A 77 -6.10 -11.36 -0.06
CA TYR A 77 -7.34 -11.78 -0.72
C TYR A 77 -7.74 -10.85 -1.87
N LEU A 78 -7.60 -9.52 -1.69
CA LEU A 78 -7.87 -8.58 -2.78
C LEU A 78 -6.90 -8.74 -3.95
N GLU A 79 -5.62 -8.94 -3.66
CA GLU A 79 -4.59 -9.16 -4.67
C GLU A 79 -4.87 -10.46 -5.44
N LEU A 80 -5.33 -11.51 -4.75
CA LEU A 80 -5.76 -12.76 -5.37
C LEU A 80 -6.94 -12.57 -6.32
N LEU A 81 -8.01 -11.89 -5.85
CA LEU A 81 -9.18 -11.58 -6.66
C LEU A 81 -8.83 -10.73 -7.90
N ALA A 82 -7.90 -9.77 -7.75
CA ALA A 82 -7.42 -8.95 -8.86
C ALA A 82 -6.72 -9.78 -9.95
N ASN A 83 -6.14 -10.91 -9.59
CA ASN A 83 -5.58 -11.90 -10.51
C ASN A 83 -6.64 -12.89 -11.08
N GLY A 84 -7.92 -12.66 -10.82
CA GLY A 84 -9.02 -13.48 -11.33
C GLY A 84 -9.15 -14.85 -10.63
N ARG A 85 -8.58 -14.99 -9.44
CA ARG A 85 -8.64 -16.20 -8.62
C ARG A 85 -9.43 -15.94 -7.35
N ASP A 86 -9.99 -16.98 -6.80
CA ASP A 86 -10.71 -16.99 -5.53
C ASP A 86 -10.25 -18.19 -4.71
N ILE A 87 -10.54 -18.19 -3.43
CA ILE A 87 -10.22 -19.29 -2.51
C ILE A 87 -11.50 -19.97 -2.05
N SER A 88 -11.39 -21.27 -1.76
CA SER A 88 -12.43 -22.03 -1.08
C SER A 88 -12.39 -21.76 0.43
N GLU A 89 -13.43 -22.21 1.14
CA GLU A 89 -13.49 -22.09 2.61
C GLU A 89 -12.40 -22.85 3.37
N TYR A 90 -11.67 -23.74 2.69
CA TYR A 90 -10.58 -24.55 3.28
C TYR A 90 -9.20 -24.02 2.94
N GLU A 91 -9.09 -22.94 2.19
CA GLU A 91 -7.83 -22.34 1.76
C GLU A 91 -7.54 -21.06 2.51
N MET A 92 -6.27 -20.74 2.66
CA MET A 92 -5.79 -19.49 3.23
C MET A 92 -4.88 -18.80 2.22
N VAL A 93 -5.06 -17.51 2.03
CA VAL A 93 -4.17 -16.69 1.23
C VAL A 93 -3.29 -15.83 2.13
N LEU A 94 -1.99 -15.86 1.85
CA LEU A 94 -0.98 -15.06 2.56
C LEU A 94 -0.24 -14.20 1.54
N ARG A 95 0.09 -12.97 1.96
CA ARG A 95 0.99 -12.10 1.22
C ARG A 95 2.40 -12.27 1.73
N CYS A 96 3.32 -12.58 0.82
CA CYS A 96 4.74 -12.73 1.12
C CYS A 96 5.53 -11.60 0.44
N ASN A 97 6.55 -11.10 1.12
CA ASN A 97 7.52 -10.18 0.56
C ASN A 97 8.90 -10.84 0.55
N LEU A 98 9.59 -10.74 -0.58
CA LEU A 98 10.99 -11.10 -0.63
C LEU A 98 11.81 -9.94 -0.04
N VAL A 99 12.63 -10.26 0.96
CA VAL A 99 13.46 -9.29 1.67
C VAL A 99 14.93 -9.64 1.53
N ALA A 100 15.79 -8.63 1.54
CA ALA A 100 17.23 -8.82 1.65
C ALA A 100 17.66 -8.63 3.12
N VAL A 101 18.56 -9.50 3.58
CA VAL A 101 19.20 -9.38 4.90
C VAL A 101 20.71 -9.27 4.70
N ASP A 102 21.37 -8.53 5.59
CA ASP A 102 22.82 -8.44 5.60
C ASP A 102 23.47 -9.66 6.30
N GLU A 103 24.80 -9.69 6.34
CA GLU A 103 25.57 -10.79 6.96
C GLU A 103 25.31 -10.93 8.48
N ALA A 104 24.85 -9.88 9.13
CA ALA A 104 24.49 -9.87 10.55
C ALA A 104 23.01 -10.23 10.80
N GLY A 105 22.23 -10.47 9.74
CA GLY A 105 20.82 -10.82 9.81
C GLY A 105 19.85 -9.64 9.92
N TYR A 106 20.33 -8.41 9.72
CA TYR A 106 19.44 -7.24 9.70
C TYR A 106 18.80 -7.03 8.33
N LEU A 107 17.61 -6.46 8.33
CA LEU A 107 16.89 -6.13 7.11
C LEU A 107 17.64 -5.04 6.33
N ALA A 108 18.20 -5.39 5.18
CA ALA A 108 18.93 -4.51 4.28
C ALA A 108 18.04 -3.95 3.15
N GLY A 109 16.97 -4.64 2.82
CA GLY A 109 16.00 -4.20 1.81
C GLY A 109 14.71 -5.01 1.89
N PHE A 110 13.64 -4.46 1.36
CA PHE A 110 12.32 -5.10 1.34
C PHE A 110 11.71 -5.04 -0.08
N ASN A 111 10.73 -5.89 -0.34
CA ASN A 111 10.02 -6.00 -1.63
C ASN A 111 10.92 -6.39 -2.82
N GLY A 112 12.04 -7.07 -2.60
CA GLY A 112 12.95 -7.46 -3.67
C GLY A 112 13.57 -6.28 -4.42
N THR A 113 13.61 -5.09 -3.84
CA THR A 113 14.16 -3.89 -4.47
C THR A 113 15.62 -4.11 -4.88
N GLY A 114 15.93 -3.87 -6.13
CA GLY A 114 17.27 -4.03 -6.69
C GLY A 114 17.55 -5.41 -7.30
N LEU A 115 16.64 -6.37 -7.18
CA LEU A 115 16.75 -7.65 -7.86
C LEU A 115 16.37 -7.53 -9.35
N THR A 116 17.12 -8.23 -10.19
CA THR A 116 16.78 -8.42 -11.61
C THR A 116 15.64 -9.43 -11.77
N ALA A 117 14.96 -9.42 -12.92
CA ALA A 117 13.92 -10.41 -13.23
C ALA A 117 14.43 -11.86 -13.09
N LEU A 118 15.67 -12.12 -13.53
CA LEU A 118 16.28 -13.46 -13.41
C LEU A 118 16.46 -13.88 -11.95
N GLN A 119 16.92 -12.96 -11.09
CA GLN A 119 17.07 -13.24 -9.65
C GLN A 119 15.71 -13.45 -8.97
N MET A 120 14.67 -12.74 -9.41
CA MET A 120 13.30 -12.98 -8.92
C MET A 120 12.78 -14.35 -9.33
N GLU A 121 13.03 -14.81 -10.58
CA GLU A 121 12.67 -16.15 -11.02
C GLU A 121 13.42 -17.25 -10.25
N GLU A 122 14.71 -17.04 -9.95
CA GLU A 122 15.49 -17.97 -9.14
C GLU A 122 14.96 -18.05 -7.70
N ALA A 123 14.63 -16.90 -7.10
CA ALA A 123 14.02 -16.84 -5.77
C ALA A 123 12.67 -17.56 -5.73
N ALA A 124 11.82 -17.36 -6.76
CA ALA A 124 10.54 -18.07 -6.86
C ALA A 124 10.73 -19.58 -6.93
N LYS A 125 11.68 -20.08 -7.73
CA LYS A 125 12.01 -21.52 -7.78
C LYS A 125 12.46 -22.09 -6.44
N ILE A 126 13.27 -21.32 -5.69
CA ILE A 126 13.70 -21.74 -4.35
C ILE A 126 12.49 -21.81 -3.41
N CYS A 127 11.57 -20.85 -3.49
CA CYS A 127 10.34 -20.87 -2.71
C CYS A 127 9.49 -22.10 -3.05
N ASP A 128 9.28 -22.40 -4.33
CA ASP A 128 8.54 -23.58 -4.79
C ASP A 128 9.17 -24.90 -4.29
N ASP A 129 10.49 -24.99 -4.28
CA ASP A 129 11.20 -26.17 -3.79
C ASP A 129 11.11 -26.37 -2.27
N VAL A 130 11.07 -25.28 -1.51
CA VAL A 130 11.02 -25.30 -0.03
C VAL A 130 9.59 -25.44 0.48
N LEU A 131 8.63 -24.83 -0.21
CA LEU A 131 7.23 -24.74 0.21
C LEU A 131 6.31 -25.53 -0.73
N LYS A 132 6.64 -26.81 -0.94
CA LYS A 132 5.99 -27.70 -1.93
C LYS A 132 4.48 -27.82 -1.85
N ASP A 133 3.90 -27.50 -0.70
CA ASP A 133 2.45 -27.56 -0.43
C ASP A 133 1.79 -26.17 -0.51
N ILE A 134 2.54 -25.14 -0.93
CA ILE A 134 2.06 -23.77 -1.04
C ILE A 134 2.11 -23.36 -2.51
N GLU A 135 0.99 -22.91 -3.03
CA GLU A 135 0.92 -22.35 -4.37
C GLU A 135 1.25 -20.85 -4.35
N PHE A 136 2.21 -20.43 -5.19
CA PHE A 136 2.54 -19.02 -5.41
C PHE A 136 1.80 -18.48 -6.65
N ILE A 137 1.36 -17.22 -6.55
CA ILE A 137 0.57 -16.55 -7.59
C ILE A 137 1.24 -15.23 -7.96
#